data_be45a8cd90a489abf6550b2fd70f1eb7
#
_entry.id   be45a8cd90a489abf6550b2fd70f1eb7
#
_cell.length_a   1.000
_cell.length_b   1.000
_cell.length_c   1.000
_cell.angle_alpha   90.00
_cell.angle_beta   90.00
_cell.angle_gamma   90.00
#
_symmetry.space_group_name_H-M   'P 1'
#
loop_
_entity.id
_entity.type
_entity.pdbx_description
1 polymer ?
#
loop_
_entity_poly.entity_id
_entity_poly.type
_entity_poly.pdbx_seq_one_letter_code
_entity_poly.pdbx_strand_id
1 'polypeptide(L)'
;MNVFQIPDPLPEQEWTELLLEGSTRIERIISHGQTSDWYDQTEDEWVCVLAGEGELEYADGSRQRLRTGDTAWLPAHLRHRVSYTSKPCIWLCVFRKAE
;
A
#
# COMPACT_ATOMS: atom_id res chain seq x y z
N MET A 1 7.62 15.66 9.35
CA MET A 1 6.45 15.28 8.54
C MET A 1 5.50 14.42 9.37
N ASN A 2 4.22 14.61 9.24
CA ASN A 2 3.22 13.75 9.90
C ASN A 2 2.60 12.84 8.86
N VAL A 3 2.72 11.51 9.03
CA VAL A 3 2.24 10.54 8.05
C VAL A 3 0.71 10.51 7.93
N PHE A 4 -0.02 11.07 8.88
CA PHE A 4 -1.47 11.20 8.82
C PHE A 4 -1.95 12.47 8.14
N GLN A 5 -1.05 13.43 7.91
CA GLN A 5 -1.41 14.68 7.25
C GLN A 5 -1.43 14.49 5.74
N ILE A 6 -2.57 14.77 5.13
CA ILE A 6 -2.80 14.54 3.70
C ILE A 6 -3.24 15.84 3.03
N PRO A 7 -3.07 15.95 1.70
CA PRO A 7 -3.55 17.11 0.96
C PRO A 7 -5.06 17.32 1.12
N ASP A 8 -5.47 18.59 1.14
CA ASP A 8 -6.87 18.98 1.14
C ASP A 8 -7.06 20.10 0.07
N PRO A 9 -7.84 19.84 -0.99
CA PRO A 9 -8.60 18.62 -1.25
C PRO A 9 -7.70 17.42 -1.61
N LEU A 10 -8.26 16.21 -1.44
CA LEU A 10 -7.58 14.99 -1.85
C LEU A 10 -7.40 14.96 -3.37
N PRO A 11 -6.23 14.54 -3.88
CA PRO A 11 -6.06 14.37 -5.32
C PRO A 11 -6.99 13.27 -5.84
N GLU A 12 -7.47 13.44 -7.06
CA GLU A 12 -8.32 12.44 -7.71
C GLU A 12 -7.54 11.17 -8.03
N GLN A 13 -6.25 11.33 -8.33
CA GLN A 13 -5.35 10.23 -8.62
C GLN A 13 -4.67 9.74 -7.35
N GLU A 14 -4.27 8.48 -7.36
CA GLU A 14 -3.46 7.93 -6.29
C GLU A 14 -2.14 8.70 -6.19
N TRP A 15 -1.76 9.03 -4.97
CA TRP A 15 -0.56 9.83 -4.68
C TRP A 15 0.46 8.98 -3.96
N THR A 16 1.63 8.82 -4.57
CA THR A 16 2.75 8.10 -3.98
C THR A 16 3.86 9.08 -3.62
N GLU A 17 4.32 9.01 -2.37
CA GLU A 17 5.41 9.83 -1.86
C GLU A 17 6.56 8.93 -1.38
N LEU A 18 7.77 9.25 -1.81
CA LEU A 18 8.98 8.58 -1.35
C LEU A 18 9.42 9.25 -0.04
N LEU A 19 9.40 8.51 1.07
CA LEU A 19 9.78 9.02 2.39
C LEU A 19 11.23 8.70 2.75
N LEU A 20 11.73 7.55 2.30
CA LEU A 20 13.11 7.12 2.51
C LEU A 20 13.56 6.35 1.30
N GLU A 21 14.76 6.64 0.81
CA GLU A 21 15.39 5.96 -0.31
C GLU A 21 16.71 5.34 0.14
N GLY A 22 16.96 4.11 -0.32
CA GLY A 22 18.18 3.38 0.01
C GLY A 22 17.97 1.89 -0.16
N SER A 23 18.73 1.07 0.57
CA SER A 23 18.55 -0.39 0.58
C SER A 23 17.17 -0.78 1.14
N THR A 24 16.62 0.07 1.99
CA THR A 24 15.22 0.03 2.40
C THR A 24 14.54 1.28 1.84
N ARG A 25 13.41 1.09 1.16
CA ARG A 25 12.61 2.18 0.61
C ARG A 25 11.29 2.25 1.37
N ILE A 26 10.90 3.46 1.78
CA ILE A 26 9.63 3.69 2.46
C ILE A 26 8.82 4.67 1.63
N GLU A 27 7.58 4.27 1.32
CA GLU A 27 6.62 5.09 0.58
C GLU A 27 5.34 5.27 1.38
N ARG A 28 4.73 6.43 1.24
CA ARG A 28 3.36 6.66 1.65
C ARG A 28 2.49 6.75 0.40
N ILE A 29 1.43 5.95 0.35
CA ILE A 29 0.49 5.96 -0.75
C ILE A 29 -0.86 6.42 -0.21
N ILE A 30 -1.43 7.43 -0.85
CA ILE A 30 -2.77 7.92 -0.53
C ILE A 30 -3.68 7.51 -1.67
N SER A 31 -4.59 6.57 -1.39
CA SER A 31 -5.59 6.12 -2.35
C SER A 31 -6.91 6.83 -2.10
N HIS A 32 -7.65 7.09 -3.15
CA HIS A 32 -8.95 7.76 -3.11
C HIS A 32 -9.97 6.90 -3.87
N GLY A 33 -10.14 5.66 -3.41
CA GLY A 33 -11.05 4.70 -4.01
C GLY A 33 -10.46 3.90 -5.17
N GLN A 34 -9.17 4.08 -5.50
CA GLN A 34 -8.56 3.38 -6.63
C GLN A 34 -8.33 1.90 -6.32
N THR A 35 -8.31 1.12 -7.38
CA THR A 35 -7.84 -0.26 -7.38
C THR A 35 -6.61 -0.37 -8.28
N SER A 36 -5.90 -1.49 -8.22
CA SER A 36 -4.69 -1.68 -9.01
C SER A 36 -4.78 -2.89 -9.92
N ASP A 37 -3.87 -2.94 -10.90
CA ASP A 37 -3.55 -4.16 -11.62
C ASP A 37 -2.76 -5.11 -10.71
N TRP A 38 -2.44 -6.29 -11.24
CA TRP A 38 -1.68 -7.29 -10.52
C TRP A 38 -0.21 -6.89 -10.41
N TYR A 39 0.34 -7.03 -9.20
CA TYR A 39 1.76 -6.83 -8.91
C TYR A 39 2.47 -8.18 -8.80
N ASP A 40 3.68 -8.21 -9.33
CA ASP A 40 4.66 -9.28 -9.15
C ASP A 40 5.99 -8.58 -8.93
N GLN A 41 6.35 -8.35 -7.67
CA GLN A 41 7.46 -7.48 -7.29
C GLN A 41 8.73 -8.27 -7.03
N THR A 42 9.87 -7.65 -7.32
CA THR A 42 11.18 -8.22 -7.00
C THR A 42 11.63 -7.93 -5.58
N GLU A 43 10.93 -7.04 -4.88
CA GLU A 43 11.20 -6.65 -3.51
C GLU A 43 10.20 -7.30 -2.55
N ASP A 44 10.63 -7.53 -1.30
CA ASP A 44 9.70 -7.81 -0.21
C ASP A 44 9.05 -6.50 0.23
N GLU A 45 7.77 -6.57 0.63
CA GLU A 45 7.03 -5.41 1.09
C GLU A 45 6.31 -5.72 2.41
N TRP A 46 6.50 -4.82 3.38
CA TRP A 46 5.66 -4.75 4.57
C TRP A 46 4.73 -3.56 4.40
N VAL A 47 3.44 -3.75 4.58
CA VAL A 47 2.45 -2.69 4.40
C VAL A 47 1.58 -2.54 5.64
N CYS A 48 1.26 -1.28 5.98
CA CYS A 48 0.35 -0.94 7.06
C CYS A 48 -0.66 0.08 6.55
N VAL A 49 -1.94 -0.14 6.84
CA VAL A 49 -2.96 0.88 6.60
C VAL A 49 -2.96 1.82 7.79
N LEU A 50 -2.57 3.07 7.57
CA LEU A 50 -2.52 4.10 8.62
C LEU A 50 -3.89 4.70 8.89
N ALA A 51 -4.74 4.82 7.86
CA ALA A 51 -6.09 5.37 7.98
C ALA A 51 -6.96 4.82 6.85
N GLY A 52 -8.24 4.61 7.14
CA GLY A 52 -9.17 4.05 6.18
C GLY A 52 -9.10 2.53 6.11
N GLU A 53 -9.49 1.99 4.98
CA GLU A 53 -9.51 0.54 4.71
C GLU A 53 -9.01 0.26 3.30
N GLY A 54 -8.31 -0.85 3.16
CA GLY A 54 -7.94 -1.39 1.87
C GLY A 54 -8.16 -2.89 1.82
N GLU A 55 -8.17 -3.45 0.62
CA GLU A 55 -8.29 -4.89 0.43
C GLU A 55 -7.23 -5.34 -0.56
N LEU A 56 -6.53 -6.40 -0.21
CA LEU A 56 -5.61 -7.10 -1.09
C LEU A 56 -6.28 -8.36 -1.60
N GLU A 57 -6.09 -8.65 -2.88
CA GLU A 57 -6.51 -9.91 -3.49
C GLU A 57 -5.27 -10.63 -3.98
N TYR A 58 -5.20 -11.94 -3.73
CA TYR A 58 -4.08 -12.79 -4.10
C TYR A 58 -4.44 -13.66 -5.31
N ALA A 59 -3.41 -14.19 -5.98
CA ALA A 59 -3.61 -14.97 -7.21
C ALA A 59 -4.47 -16.23 -7.03
N ASP A 60 -4.52 -16.78 -5.80
CA ASP A 60 -5.38 -17.92 -5.48
C ASP A 60 -6.85 -17.54 -5.27
N GLY A 61 -7.20 -16.26 -5.41
CA GLY A 61 -8.55 -15.74 -5.22
C GLY A 61 -8.87 -15.33 -3.80
N SER A 62 -7.99 -15.59 -2.85
CA SER A 62 -8.21 -15.15 -1.47
C SER A 62 -8.07 -13.64 -1.36
N ARG A 63 -8.73 -13.06 -0.36
CA ARG A 63 -8.73 -11.62 -0.11
C ARG A 63 -8.44 -11.34 1.35
N GLN A 64 -7.76 -10.23 1.60
CA GLN A 64 -7.42 -9.77 2.93
C GLN A 64 -7.86 -8.32 3.07
N ARG A 65 -8.82 -8.06 3.97
CA ARG A 65 -9.24 -6.71 4.31
C ARG A 65 -8.30 -6.16 5.37
N LEU A 66 -7.75 -4.97 5.12
CA LEU A 66 -6.87 -4.25 6.03
C LEU A 66 -7.59 -3.00 6.50
N ARG A 67 -7.80 -2.90 7.80
CA ARG A 67 -8.35 -1.70 8.46
C ARG A 67 -7.22 -0.90 9.07
N THR A 68 -7.54 0.27 9.59
CA THR A 68 -6.56 1.15 10.25
C THR A 68 -5.74 0.38 11.27
N GLY A 69 -4.43 0.40 11.12
CA GLY A 69 -3.49 -0.30 11.98
C GLY A 69 -3.15 -1.72 11.56
N ASP A 70 -3.89 -2.29 10.60
CA ASP A 70 -3.61 -3.64 10.12
C ASP A 70 -2.39 -3.64 9.19
N THR A 71 -1.65 -4.74 9.22
CA THR A 71 -0.44 -4.92 8.43
C THR A 71 -0.52 -6.19 7.60
N ALA A 72 0.28 -6.24 6.53
CA ALA A 72 0.45 -7.44 5.72
C ALA A 72 1.91 -7.58 5.30
N TRP A 73 2.35 -8.81 5.15
CA TRP A 73 3.66 -9.14 4.61
C TRP A 73 3.50 -9.69 3.20
N LEU A 74 4.17 -9.05 2.26
CA LEU A 74 4.10 -9.40 0.83
C LEU A 74 5.51 -9.73 0.36
N PRO A 75 5.94 -11.01 0.45
CA PRO A 75 7.26 -11.39 -0.04
C PRO A 75 7.37 -11.21 -1.54
N ALA A 76 8.60 -11.08 -2.04
CA ALA A 76 8.87 -10.95 -3.47
C ALA A 76 8.13 -12.03 -4.27
N HIS A 77 7.59 -11.63 -5.41
CA HIS A 77 6.86 -12.48 -6.35
C HIS A 77 5.54 -13.05 -5.85
N LEU A 78 5.08 -12.65 -4.65
CA LEU A 78 3.71 -12.93 -4.24
C LEU A 78 2.76 -12.08 -5.08
N ARG A 79 2.06 -12.71 -5.99
CA ARG A 79 1.18 -12.00 -6.90
C ARG A 79 -0.07 -11.52 -6.19
N HIS A 80 -0.29 -10.20 -6.21
CA HIS A 80 -1.38 -9.56 -5.50
C HIS A 80 -1.83 -8.30 -6.22
N ARG A 81 -3.01 -7.82 -5.84
CA ARG A 81 -3.51 -6.50 -6.28
C ARG A 81 -4.30 -5.83 -5.17
N VAL A 82 -4.49 -4.53 -5.31
CA VAL A 82 -5.41 -3.76 -4.47
C VAL A 82 -6.80 -3.85 -5.10
N SER A 83 -7.72 -4.55 -4.45
CA SER A 83 -9.07 -4.78 -4.97
C SER A 83 -10.10 -3.80 -4.41
N TYR A 84 -9.75 -3.03 -3.36
CA TYR A 84 -10.60 -1.99 -2.80
C TYR A 84 -9.77 -1.00 -2.00
N THR A 85 -10.14 0.27 -2.06
CA THR A 85 -9.66 1.30 -1.14
C THR A 85 -10.79 2.24 -0.76
N SER A 86 -10.77 2.69 0.50
CA SER A 86 -11.65 3.76 0.97
C SER A 86 -11.17 5.13 0.47
N LYS A 87 -11.93 6.17 0.75
CA LYS A 87 -11.66 7.56 0.36
C LYS A 87 -11.50 8.45 1.59
N PRO A 88 -10.28 8.62 2.15
CA PRO A 88 -9.00 8.07 1.67
C PRO A 88 -8.67 6.70 2.27
N CYS A 89 -7.64 6.08 1.70
CA CYS A 89 -6.89 5.00 2.33
C CYS A 89 -5.42 5.40 2.31
N ILE A 90 -4.79 5.46 3.46
CA ILE A 90 -3.38 5.84 3.58
C ILE A 90 -2.58 4.58 3.89
N TRP A 91 -1.64 4.27 3.00
CA TRP A 91 -0.77 3.10 3.10
C TRP A 91 0.64 3.54 3.46
N LEU A 92 1.27 2.85 4.40
CA LEU A 92 2.71 2.96 4.64
C LEU A 92 3.34 1.66 4.13
N CYS A 93 4.22 1.79 3.14
CA CYS A 93 4.84 0.65 2.47
C CYS A 93 6.34 0.68 2.69
N VAL A 94 6.89 -0.42 3.21
CA VAL A 94 8.33 -0.58 3.43
C VAL A 94 8.81 -1.69 2.51
N PHE A 95 9.73 -1.35 1.61
CA PHE A 95 10.29 -2.28 0.64
C PHE A 95 11.75 -2.56 0.96
N ARG A 96 12.14 -3.80 0.82
CA ARG A 96 13.55 -4.18 0.90
C ARG A 96 13.88 -5.16 -0.21
N LYS A 97 15.15 -5.20 -0.59
CA LYS A 97 15.63 -6.18 -1.56
C LYS A 97 15.42 -7.59 -1.01
N ALA A 98 14.81 -8.46 -1.82
CA ALA A 98 14.64 -9.87 -1.45
C ALA A 98 15.99 -10.59 -1.40
N GLU A 99 16.12 -11.50 -0.46
CA GLU A 99 17.31 -12.34 -0.32
C GLU A 99 17.31 -13.48 -1.32
#